data_a5754adebc141427e681aa1f945fc04c
#
_entry.id   a5754adebc141427e681aa1f945fc04c
#
_cell.length_a   1.000
_cell.length_b   1.000
_cell.length_c   1.000
_cell.angle_alpha   90.00
_cell.angle_beta   90.00
_cell.angle_gamma   90.00
#
_symmetry.space_group_name_H-M   'P 1'
#
loop_
_entity.id
_entity.type
_entity.pdbx_description
1 polymer ?
#
loop_
_entity_poly.entity_id
_entity_poly.type
_entity_poly.pdbx_seq_one_letter_code
_entity_poly.pdbx_strand_id
1 'polypeptide(L)'
;MRVVFHIVDYRFCPACGGALGKRSLKAGDPDRLVCGSCGFVFYLDPKVAVGTIITDDQGRLVLVKRAIEPGYGKWVFPGGYVDRGEEITLAAVREAREEAGLDVRLDHLVNIYSYAGRAPVIIVYAATMLSGEMAVDDEGLEVREFDLDEIPWDDLAFRSTREALKDYIDGRQTAAV
;
A
#
# COMPACT_ATOMS: atom_id res chain seq x y z
N MET A 1 -16.72 6.18 14.66
CA MET A 1 -15.92 7.43 14.73
C MET A 1 -15.50 7.77 13.29
N ARG A 2 -15.89 8.94 12.75
CA ARG A 2 -15.50 9.33 11.38
C ARG A 2 -13.99 9.55 11.38
N VAL A 3 -13.24 8.74 10.66
CA VAL A 3 -11.84 9.04 10.36
C VAL A 3 -11.83 10.29 9.48
N VAL A 4 -11.62 11.42 10.09
CA VAL A 4 -11.39 12.67 9.37
C VAL A 4 -9.96 12.59 8.85
N PHE A 5 -9.81 12.24 7.57
CA PHE A 5 -8.54 12.50 6.89
C PHE A 5 -8.31 14.01 6.97
N HIS A 6 -7.45 14.44 7.86
CA HIS A 6 -6.96 15.80 7.85
C HIS A 6 -6.31 16.02 6.48
N ILE A 7 -6.98 16.80 5.63
CA ILE A 7 -6.31 17.40 4.48
C ILE A 7 -5.24 18.26 5.12
N VAL A 8 -3.98 17.80 5.05
CA VAL A 8 -2.85 18.54 5.59
C VAL A 8 -2.79 19.84 4.80
N ASP A 9 -3.11 20.95 5.46
CA ASP A 9 -3.06 22.28 4.86
C ASP A 9 -1.62 22.80 4.94
N TYR A 10 -0.86 22.60 3.86
CA TYR A 10 0.51 23.08 3.78
C TYR A 10 0.51 24.59 3.64
N ARG A 11 0.95 25.29 4.69
CA ARG A 11 0.96 26.76 4.77
C ARG A 11 2.29 27.37 4.43
N PHE A 12 3.37 26.64 4.60
CA PHE A 12 4.74 27.15 4.46
C PHE A 12 5.52 26.38 3.40
N CYS A 13 6.32 27.12 2.65
CA CYS A 13 7.18 26.59 1.61
C CYS A 13 8.32 25.74 2.21
N PRO A 14 8.51 24.48 1.79
CA PRO A 14 9.59 23.63 2.29
C PRO A 14 10.98 24.11 1.86
N ALA A 15 11.09 24.98 0.83
CA ALA A 15 12.35 25.49 0.35
C ALA A 15 12.83 26.76 1.08
N CYS A 16 11.92 27.66 1.49
CA CYS A 16 12.32 28.95 2.06
C CYS A 16 11.49 29.41 3.27
N GLY A 17 10.51 28.64 3.73
CA GLY A 17 9.62 28.99 4.84
C GLY A 17 8.56 30.07 4.51
N GLY A 18 8.55 30.64 3.30
CA GLY A 18 7.56 31.62 2.89
C GLY A 18 6.15 31.05 2.77
N ALA A 19 5.10 31.90 2.79
CA ALA A 19 3.73 31.45 2.71
C ALA A 19 3.40 30.80 1.35
N LEU A 20 2.71 29.65 1.39
CA LEU A 20 2.13 29.00 0.22
C LEU A 20 0.71 29.52 -0.03
N GLY A 21 0.41 29.82 -1.30
CA GLY A 21 -0.91 30.18 -1.76
C GLY A 21 -1.36 29.32 -2.94
N LYS A 22 -2.67 29.11 -3.08
CA LYS A 22 -3.23 28.41 -4.24
C LYS A 22 -3.19 29.32 -5.48
N ARG A 23 -2.65 28.79 -6.58
CA ARG A 23 -2.61 29.46 -7.89
C ARG A 23 -2.81 28.45 -9.02
N SER A 24 -3.56 28.83 -10.02
CA SER A 24 -3.52 28.17 -11.33
C SER A 24 -2.24 28.59 -12.06
N LEU A 25 -1.49 27.64 -12.57
CA LEU A 25 -0.26 27.89 -13.34
C LEU A 25 -0.54 28.10 -14.83
N LYS A 26 -1.59 27.48 -15.34
CA LYS A 26 -2.08 27.59 -16.72
C LYS A 26 -3.60 27.56 -16.72
N ALA A 27 -4.21 28.18 -17.72
CA ALA A 27 -5.66 28.10 -17.89
C ALA A 27 -6.12 26.63 -18.04
N GLY A 28 -7.05 26.21 -17.18
CA GLY A 28 -7.57 24.84 -17.16
C GLY A 28 -6.85 23.86 -16.24
N ASP A 29 -5.66 24.23 -15.70
CA ASP A 29 -4.97 23.41 -14.71
C ASP A 29 -5.61 23.56 -13.31
N PRO A 30 -5.55 22.50 -12.49
CA PRO A 30 -5.94 22.61 -11.09
C PRO A 30 -4.99 23.56 -10.34
N ASP A 31 -5.52 24.21 -9.30
CA ASP A 31 -4.72 25.05 -8.42
C ASP A 31 -3.55 24.26 -7.80
N ARG A 32 -2.37 24.89 -7.79
CA ARG A 32 -1.17 24.39 -7.13
C ARG A 32 -0.80 25.28 -5.96
N LEU A 33 -0.06 24.72 -5.00
CA LEU A 33 0.52 25.49 -3.92
C LEU A 33 1.80 26.17 -4.43
N VAL A 34 1.81 27.50 -4.45
CA VAL A 34 2.94 28.29 -4.95
C VAL A 34 3.42 29.21 -3.85
N CYS A 35 4.72 29.25 -3.63
CA CYS A 35 5.34 30.15 -2.65
C CYS A 35 5.31 31.59 -3.14
N GLY A 36 4.76 32.50 -2.31
CA GLY A 36 4.73 33.92 -2.61
C GLY A 36 6.11 34.61 -2.56
N SER A 37 7.08 34.03 -1.87
CA SER A 37 8.42 34.60 -1.66
C SER A 37 9.45 34.12 -2.68
N CYS A 38 9.50 32.80 -2.99
CA CYS A 38 10.55 32.26 -3.87
C CYS A 38 10.01 31.63 -5.17
N GLY A 39 8.70 31.62 -5.37
CA GLY A 39 8.08 31.05 -6.56
C GLY A 39 8.07 29.51 -6.61
N PHE A 40 8.55 28.83 -5.58
CA PHE A 40 8.54 27.36 -5.52
C PHE A 40 7.13 26.83 -5.69
N VAL A 41 6.93 25.88 -6.61
CA VAL A 41 5.67 25.16 -6.80
C VAL A 41 5.71 23.88 -6.02
N PHE A 42 4.83 23.76 -5.03
CA PHE A 42 4.74 22.57 -4.20
C PHE A 42 3.68 21.62 -4.79
N TYR A 43 4.14 20.51 -5.36
CA TYR A 43 3.29 19.43 -5.84
C TYR A 43 2.97 18.49 -4.68
N LEU A 44 1.70 18.15 -4.56
CA LEU A 44 1.24 17.10 -3.64
C LEU A 44 1.19 15.79 -4.42
N ASP A 45 2.27 15.04 -4.30
CA ASP A 45 2.39 13.76 -4.99
C ASP A 45 1.52 12.69 -4.29
N PRO A 46 0.93 11.76 -5.06
CA PRO A 46 0.30 10.58 -4.46
C PRO A 46 1.36 9.76 -3.73
N LYS A 47 1.00 9.19 -2.58
CA LYS A 47 1.85 8.21 -1.94
C LYS A 47 1.81 6.90 -2.72
N VAL A 48 2.96 6.30 -2.94
CA VAL A 48 3.07 4.97 -3.53
C VAL A 48 3.21 3.96 -2.40
N ALA A 49 2.37 2.93 -2.43
CA ALA A 49 2.44 1.79 -1.53
C ALA A 49 2.58 0.50 -2.35
N VAL A 50 3.22 -0.48 -1.78
CA VAL A 50 3.30 -1.84 -2.34
C VAL A 50 2.60 -2.81 -1.42
N GLY A 51 2.13 -3.91 -1.98
CA GLY A 51 1.62 -5.05 -1.25
C GLY A 51 2.02 -6.35 -1.91
N THR A 52 2.14 -7.40 -1.12
CA THR A 52 2.63 -8.70 -1.59
C THR A 52 1.66 -9.81 -1.19
N ILE A 53 1.00 -10.41 -2.16
CA ILE A 53 0.18 -11.61 -1.97
C ILE A 53 1.14 -12.81 -1.97
N ILE A 54 1.52 -13.27 -0.79
CA ILE A 54 2.49 -14.34 -0.60
C ILE A 54 1.75 -15.67 -0.54
N THR A 55 2.24 -16.66 -1.28
CA THR A 55 1.79 -18.05 -1.18
C THR A 55 2.91 -18.96 -0.73
N ASP A 56 2.56 -19.95 0.09
CA ASP A 56 3.43 -21.06 0.45
C ASP A 56 3.45 -22.16 -0.64
N ASP A 57 4.15 -23.27 -0.37
CA ASP A 57 4.26 -24.43 -1.25
C ASP A 57 2.95 -25.24 -1.38
N GLN A 58 2.01 -25.04 -0.47
CA GLN A 58 0.67 -25.63 -0.51
C GLN A 58 -0.36 -24.71 -1.19
N GLY A 59 0.02 -23.50 -1.55
CA GLY A 59 -0.83 -22.51 -2.19
C GLY A 59 -1.71 -21.74 -1.21
N ARG A 60 -1.44 -21.79 0.09
CA ARG A 60 -2.10 -20.98 1.13
C ARG A 60 -1.57 -19.55 1.10
N LEU A 61 -2.43 -18.60 1.43
CA LEU A 61 -2.12 -17.16 1.44
C LEU A 61 -1.68 -16.70 2.82
N VAL A 62 -0.62 -15.91 2.88
CA VAL A 62 -0.15 -15.28 4.12
C VAL A 62 -0.83 -13.92 4.30
N LEU A 63 -1.51 -13.72 5.42
CA LEU A 63 -2.06 -12.43 5.82
C LEU A 63 -1.53 -12.02 7.20
N VAL A 64 -1.44 -10.72 7.41
CA VAL A 64 -1.04 -10.06 8.66
C VAL A 64 -2.24 -9.38 9.27
N LYS A 65 -2.43 -9.50 10.57
CA LYS A 65 -3.46 -8.79 11.33
C LYS A 65 -2.87 -7.52 11.90
N ARG A 66 -3.43 -6.38 11.52
CA ARG A 66 -2.88 -5.05 11.83
C ARG A 66 -2.94 -4.70 13.31
N ALA A 67 -1.85 -4.15 13.83
CA ALA A 67 -1.77 -3.55 15.17
C ALA A 67 -2.00 -2.03 15.16
N ILE A 68 -2.13 -1.41 13.98
CA ILE A 68 -2.20 0.05 13.82
C ILE A 68 -3.45 0.50 13.04
N GLU A 69 -3.85 1.75 13.25
CA GLU A 69 -4.91 2.40 12.47
C GLU A 69 -4.36 3.00 11.15
N PRO A 70 -5.16 3.04 10.09
CA PRO A 70 -6.53 2.51 10.00
C PRO A 70 -6.56 0.99 9.87
N GLY A 71 -7.62 0.37 10.38
CA GLY A 71 -7.85 -1.07 10.22
C GLY A 71 -7.24 -1.92 11.32
N TYR A 72 -7.08 -1.38 12.53
CA TYR A 72 -6.65 -2.16 13.70
C TYR A 72 -7.49 -3.45 13.87
N GLY A 73 -6.82 -4.58 14.09
CA GLY A 73 -7.43 -5.89 14.25
C GLY A 73 -7.97 -6.53 12.97
N LYS A 74 -7.78 -5.91 11.81
CA LYS A 74 -8.18 -6.40 10.50
C LYS A 74 -7.03 -7.04 9.74
N TRP A 75 -7.34 -7.95 8.81
CA TRP A 75 -6.37 -8.67 8.00
C TRP A 75 -6.00 -7.92 6.72
N VAL A 76 -4.75 -8.02 6.35
CA VAL A 76 -4.18 -7.46 5.11
C VAL A 76 -3.03 -8.35 4.63
N PHE A 77 -2.71 -8.34 3.35
CA PHE A 77 -1.42 -8.87 2.91
C PHE A 77 -0.28 -7.94 3.34
N PRO A 78 0.97 -8.43 3.55
CA PRO A 78 2.13 -7.60 3.88
C PRO A 78 2.33 -6.47 2.88
N GLY A 79 2.63 -5.26 3.37
CA GLY A 79 2.86 -4.14 2.48
C GLY A 79 2.76 -2.77 3.14
N GLY A 80 3.55 -1.83 2.64
CA GLY A 80 3.66 -0.48 3.15
C GLY A 80 4.05 0.54 2.09
N TYR A 81 4.57 1.68 2.53
CA TYR A 81 4.97 2.75 1.64
C TYR A 81 6.34 2.50 1.03
N VAL A 82 6.46 2.89 -0.24
CA VAL A 82 7.75 2.91 -0.94
C VAL A 82 8.53 4.15 -0.50
N ASP A 83 9.75 3.97 -0.07
CA ASP A 83 10.63 5.06 0.33
C ASP A 83 11.13 5.85 -0.90
N ARG A 84 11.46 7.13 -0.67
CA ARG A 84 11.94 7.98 -1.75
C ARG A 84 13.27 7.48 -2.28
N GLY A 85 13.29 7.10 -3.57
CA GLY A 85 14.48 6.56 -4.24
C GLY A 85 14.61 5.05 -4.13
N GLU A 86 13.68 4.38 -3.47
CA GLU A 86 13.60 2.92 -3.39
C GLU A 86 12.94 2.36 -4.66
N GLU A 87 13.43 1.22 -5.14
CA GLU A 87 12.77 0.47 -6.21
C GLU A 87 11.53 -0.24 -5.68
N ILE A 88 10.40 -0.14 -6.41
CA ILE A 88 9.10 -0.67 -6.01
C ILE A 88 9.17 -2.18 -5.68
N THR A 89 9.93 -2.95 -6.47
CA THR A 89 10.09 -4.39 -6.27
C THR A 89 10.91 -4.70 -5.01
N LEU A 90 11.91 -3.89 -4.70
CA LEU A 90 12.68 -4.04 -3.46
C LEU A 90 11.85 -3.66 -2.23
N ALA A 91 11.04 -2.60 -2.33
CA ALA A 91 10.08 -2.25 -1.28
C ALA A 91 9.12 -3.41 -0.98
N ALA A 92 8.57 -4.07 -2.02
CA ALA A 92 7.65 -5.20 -1.83
C ALA A 92 8.32 -6.38 -1.08
N VAL A 93 9.58 -6.68 -1.39
CA VAL A 93 10.34 -7.74 -0.70
C VAL A 93 10.68 -7.32 0.74
N ARG A 94 11.09 -6.07 0.95
CA ARG A 94 11.39 -5.52 2.27
C ARG A 94 10.17 -5.59 3.20
N GLU A 95 9.01 -5.11 2.74
CA GLU A 95 7.76 -5.13 3.51
C GLU A 95 7.34 -6.56 3.87
N ALA A 96 7.48 -7.53 2.95
CA ALA A 96 7.22 -8.94 3.25
C ALA A 96 8.12 -9.47 4.38
N ARG A 97 9.39 -9.04 4.38
CA ARG A 97 10.34 -9.42 5.42
C ARG A 97 10.05 -8.74 6.76
N GLU A 98 9.73 -7.46 6.76
CA GLU A 98 9.47 -6.66 7.96
C GLU A 98 8.16 -7.08 8.62
N GLU A 99 7.05 -7.14 7.87
CA GLU A 99 5.72 -7.38 8.43
C GLU A 99 5.36 -8.86 8.64
N ALA A 100 5.97 -9.78 7.87
CA ALA A 100 5.65 -11.20 7.95
C ALA A 100 6.83 -12.12 8.29
N GLY A 101 8.08 -11.60 8.35
CA GLY A 101 9.28 -12.38 8.62
C GLY A 101 9.74 -13.26 7.44
N LEU A 102 9.20 -13.07 6.25
CA LEU A 102 9.35 -13.99 5.12
C LEU A 102 10.26 -13.45 4.03
N ASP A 103 11.15 -14.31 3.53
CA ASP A 103 11.87 -14.07 2.27
C ASP A 103 11.00 -14.54 1.12
N VAL A 104 10.80 -13.69 0.13
CA VAL A 104 9.92 -13.97 -1.00
C VAL A 104 10.59 -13.73 -2.34
N ARG A 105 10.11 -14.44 -3.36
CA ARG A 105 10.37 -14.13 -4.75
C ARG A 105 9.11 -13.55 -5.35
N LEU A 106 9.21 -12.34 -5.92
CA LEU A 106 8.09 -11.76 -6.68
C LEU A 106 7.91 -12.55 -7.98
N ASP A 107 6.68 -12.94 -8.28
CA ASP A 107 6.34 -13.72 -9.46
C ASP A 107 5.81 -12.82 -10.59
N HIS A 108 4.79 -12.01 -10.31
CA HIS A 108 4.20 -11.08 -11.29
C HIS A 108 3.42 -9.96 -10.59
N LEU A 109 3.16 -8.89 -11.34
CA LEU A 109 2.26 -7.83 -10.95
C LEU A 109 0.81 -8.36 -11.00
N VAL A 110 0.09 -8.29 -9.87
CA VAL A 110 -1.35 -8.60 -9.83
C VAL A 110 -2.14 -7.46 -10.44
N ASN A 111 -2.03 -6.27 -9.86
CA ASN A 111 -2.71 -5.08 -10.37
C ASN A 111 -2.22 -3.80 -9.64
N ILE A 112 -2.74 -2.65 -10.10
CA ILE A 112 -2.53 -1.34 -9.50
C ILE A 112 -3.89 -0.77 -9.08
N TYR A 113 -4.01 -0.38 -7.81
CA TYR A 113 -5.25 0.14 -7.23
C TYR A 113 -5.12 1.61 -6.85
N SER A 114 -6.07 2.40 -7.32
CA SER A 114 -6.22 3.80 -6.91
C SER A 114 -7.69 4.17 -6.83
N TYR A 115 -8.03 5.05 -5.90
CA TYR A 115 -9.43 5.40 -5.64
C TYR A 115 -9.59 6.91 -5.59
N ALA A 116 -10.66 7.41 -6.24
CA ALA A 116 -10.97 8.82 -6.24
C ALA A 116 -11.04 9.39 -4.80
N GLY A 117 -10.35 10.52 -4.57
CA GLY A 117 -10.29 11.16 -3.26
C GLY A 117 -9.38 10.47 -2.23
N ARG A 118 -8.58 9.48 -2.63
CA ARG A 118 -7.57 8.82 -1.79
C ARG A 118 -6.17 9.17 -2.29
N ALA A 119 -5.22 9.32 -1.35
CA ALA A 119 -3.85 9.64 -1.71
C ALA A 119 -3.03 8.44 -2.21
N PRO A 120 -3.14 7.21 -1.65
CA PRO A 120 -2.29 6.11 -2.06
C PRO A 120 -2.64 5.56 -3.45
N VAL A 121 -1.58 5.26 -4.21
CA VAL A 121 -1.59 4.31 -5.33
C VAL A 121 -0.95 3.04 -4.79
N ILE A 122 -1.66 1.90 -4.85
CA ILE A 122 -1.21 0.63 -4.29
C ILE A 122 -0.85 -0.31 -5.43
N ILE A 123 0.37 -0.80 -5.45
CA ILE A 123 0.91 -1.73 -6.45
C ILE A 123 1.02 -3.10 -5.77
N VAL A 124 0.32 -4.12 -6.28
CA VAL A 124 0.28 -5.42 -5.64
C VAL A 124 0.95 -6.47 -6.50
N TYR A 125 1.92 -7.19 -5.92
CA TYR A 125 2.61 -8.32 -6.52
C TYR A 125 2.11 -9.64 -5.92
N ALA A 126 2.08 -10.67 -6.76
CA ALA A 126 2.07 -12.05 -6.31
C ALA A 126 3.51 -12.48 -6.02
N ALA A 127 3.68 -13.31 -4.98
CA ALA A 127 4.98 -13.81 -4.59
C ALA A 127 4.91 -15.22 -4.02
N THR A 128 5.99 -15.97 -4.22
CA THR A 128 6.20 -17.29 -3.61
C THR A 128 7.09 -17.13 -2.37
N MET A 129 6.69 -17.71 -1.27
CA MET A 129 7.50 -17.84 -0.06
C MET A 129 8.72 -18.73 -0.35
N LEU A 130 9.92 -18.24 -0.04
CA LEU A 130 11.17 -18.99 -0.21
C LEU A 130 11.69 -19.55 1.11
N SER A 131 11.69 -18.73 2.15
CA SER A 131 12.21 -19.04 3.48
C SER A 131 11.72 -18.02 4.50
N GLY A 132 12.14 -18.18 5.74
CA GLY A 132 11.81 -17.32 6.87
C GLY A 132 10.94 -18.02 7.88
N GLU A 133 10.73 -17.37 9.00
CA GLU A 133 9.84 -17.82 10.07
C GLU A 133 8.78 -16.74 10.22
N MET A 134 7.51 -17.11 10.15
CA MET A 134 6.40 -16.17 10.29
C MET A 134 6.50 -15.44 11.62
N ALA A 135 6.71 -14.14 11.55
CA ALA A 135 6.80 -13.25 12.69
C ALA A 135 6.25 -11.88 12.30
N VAL A 136 5.62 -11.20 13.23
CA VAL A 136 5.15 -9.82 13.04
C VAL A 136 6.11 -8.85 13.70
N ASP A 137 6.16 -7.64 13.17
CA ASP A 137 6.80 -6.48 13.79
C ASP A 137 5.82 -5.75 14.74
N ASP A 138 6.16 -4.50 15.11
CA ASP A 138 5.34 -3.66 15.99
C ASP A 138 4.01 -3.22 15.34
N GLU A 139 3.86 -3.35 14.03
CA GLU A 139 2.65 -3.00 13.28
C GLU A 139 1.68 -4.20 13.09
N GLY A 140 2.10 -5.41 13.46
CA GLY A 140 1.35 -6.65 13.37
C GLY A 140 0.93 -7.23 14.72
N LEU A 141 -0.31 -7.76 14.79
CA LEU A 141 -0.81 -8.55 15.93
C LEU A 141 -0.58 -10.05 15.73
N GLU A 142 -0.67 -10.50 14.49
CA GLU A 142 -0.66 -11.91 14.11
C GLU A 142 -0.31 -12.02 12.63
N VAL A 143 0.46 -13.03 12.25
CA VAL A 143 0.63 -13.47 10.87
C VAL A 143 0.16 -14.91 10.75
N ARG A 144 -0.61 -15.22 9.69
CA ARG A 144 -1.20 -16.54 9.51
C ARG A 144 -1.41 -16.88 8.03
N GLU A 145 -1.30 -18.19 7.76
CA GLU A 145 -1.67 -18.79 6.47
C GLU A 145 -3.17 -19.09 6.43
N PHE A 146 -3.76 -18.91 5.26
CA PHE A 146 -5.18 -19.16 5.00
C PHE A 146 -5.34 -20.01 3.74
N ASP A 147 -6.12 -21.05 3.80
CA ASP A 147 -6.65 -21.67 2.61
C ASP A 147 -7.57 -20.69 1.85
N LEU A 148 -7.71 -20.85 0.54
CA LEU A 148 -8.46 -19.88 -0.28
C LEU A 148 -9.94 -19.75 0.12
N ASP A 149 -10.52 -20.81 0.68
CA ASP A 149 -11.91 -20.86 1.18
C ASP A 149 -12.04 -20.33 2.62
N GLU A 150 -10.91 -20.19 3.34
CA GLU A 150 -10.88 -19.68 4.72
C GLU A 150 -10.50 -18.19 4.82
N ILE A 151 -10.30 -17.50 3.70
CA ILE A 151 -9.97 -16.06 3.70
C ILE A 151 -11.04 -15.27 4.46
N PRO A 152 -10.66 -14.46 5.47
CA PRO A 152 -11.60 -13.71 6.30
C PRO A 152 -12.14 -12.47 5.57
N TRP A 153 -12.95 -12.67 4.53
CA TRP A 153 -13.43 -11.64 3.62
C TRP A 153 -14.10 -10.45 4.31
N ASP A 154 -14.82 -10.67 5.39
CA ASP A 154 -15.53 -9.60 6.12
C ASP A 154 -14.61 -8.84 7.09
N ASP A 155 -13.43 -9.42 7.33
CA ASP A 155 -12.43 -8.89 8.28
C ASP A 155 -11.20 -8.33 7.59
N LEU A 156 -11.24 -8.15 6.27
CA LEU A 156 -10.17 -7.49 5.52
C LEU A 156 -10.15 -5.99 5.77
N ALA A 157 -8.93 -5.44 5.96
CA ALA A 157 -8.72 -4.06 6.38
C ALA A 157 -9.16 -3.03 5.33
N PHE A 158 -8.88 -3.30 4.04
CA PHE A 158 -9.03 -2.31 2.98
C PHE A 158 -9.77 -2.88 1.76
N ARG A 159 -10.39 -1.96 1.03
CA ARG A 159 -10.98 -2.27 -0.27
C ARG A 159 -9.95 -2.85 -1.24
N SER A 160 -8.75 -2.26 -1.29
CA SER A 160 -7.65 -2.74 -2.14
C SER A 160 -7.21 -4.14 -1.79
N THR A 161 -7.18 -4.51 -0.50
CA THR A 161 -6.88 -5.88 -0.07
C THR A 161 -7.89 -6.87 -0.63
N ARG A 162 -9.18 -6.54 -0.50
CA ARG A 162 -10.27 -7.39 -1.01
C ARG A 162 -10.23 -7.53 -2.53
N GLU A 163 -10.02 -6.43 -3.26
CA GLU A 163 -9.98 -6.46 -4.72
C GLU A 163 -8.74 -7.21 -5.22
N ALA A 164 -7.57 -6.98 -4.63
CA ALA A 164 -6.34 -7.65 -5.04
C ALA A 164 -6.38 -9.16 -4.79
N LEU A 165 -6.91 -9.61 -3.66
CA LEU A 165 -7.08 -11.04 -3.41
C LEU A 165 -8.05 -11.69 -4.41
N LYS A 166 -9.12 -11.00 -4.80
CA LYS A 166 -10.03 -11.49 -5.85
C LYS A 166 -9.34 -11.57 -7.21
N ASP A 167 -8.68 -10.49 -7.64
CA ASP A 167 -7.98 -10.44 -8.93
C ASP A 167 -6.91 -11.56 -9.01
N TYR A 168 -6.20 -11.80 -7.90
CA TYR A 168 -5.22 -12.88 -7.81
C TYR A 168 -5.84 -14.28 -7.94
N ILE A 169 -6.93 -14.54 -7.23
CA ILE A 169 -7.64 -15.84 -7.25
C ILE A 169 -8.24 -16.09 -8.64
N ASP A 170 -8.88 -15.08 -9.23
CA ASP A 170 -9.48 -15.16 -10.57
C ASP A 170 -8.41 -15.38 -11.64
N GLY A 171 -7.24 -14.74 -11.51
CA GLY A 171 -6.10 -14.92 -12.39
C GLY A 171 -5.52 -16.35 -12.33
N ARG A 172 -5.46 -16.97 -11.15
CA ARG A 172 -5.04 -18.39 -11.00
C ARG A 172 -6.00 -19.35 -11.69
N GLN A 173 -7.31 -19.11 -11.61
CA GLN A 173 -8.31 -19.96 -12.25
C GLN A 173 -8.22 -19.90 -13.79
N THR A 174 -7.89 -18.73 -14.35
CA THR A 174 -7.73 -18.54 -15.79
C THR A 174 -6.44 -19.18 -16.32
N ALA A 175 -5.38 -19.24 -15.53
CA ALA A 175 -4.10 -19.84 -15.91
C ALA A 175 -4.08 -21.38 -15.81
N ALA A 176 -5.06 -21.97 -15.13
CA ALA A 176 -5.19 -23.43 -14.94
C ALA A 176 -6.01 -24.14 -16.04
N VAL A 177 -6.46 -23.43 -17.09
CA VAL A 177 -7.18 -23.95 -18.28
C VAL A 177 -6.24 -23.92 -19.48
#